data_ba4de00f180d152aba15b3c6c8a74151
#
_entry.id   ba4de00f180d152aba15b3c6c8a74151
#
_cell.length_a   1.000
_cell.length_b   1.000
_cell.length_c   1.000
_cell.angle_alpha   90.00
_cell.angle_beta   90.00
_cell.angle_gamma   90.00
#
_symmetry.space_group_name_H-M   'P 1'
#
loop_
_entity.id
_entity.type
_entity.pdbx_description
1 polymer ?
#
loop_
_entity_poly.entity_id
_entity_poly.type
_entity_poly.pdbx_seq_one_letter_code
_entity_poly.pdbx_strand_id
1 'polypeptide(L)'
;MKSKHLLIPFFALTLSSCGMKNNLPFVYKNGDLFALNELTYENSFVDISFEQFDNYVKSEQEFVLYLTSQECSHCYEFKDKIFDFVKEKKAKVMRLEIFDTSGDVSVYTETFKKILNSYSDLLFINGNVLTPQIYIVKGEQFADKIPNSRYSTSLMFKNAFNDYANIANVYSFTSFEAYQKFTETNNDYVTFAFDYANKGATNIYNAQIKNKIKTAKKTVAIFEISESNKADFESFYDVSLNQYPFAINVNNNNETKYNFTNDIAQNTQFMDDSL
;
A
#
# COMPACT_ATOMS: atom_id res chain seq x y z
N MET A 1 42.89 46.65 -37.12
CA MET A 1 42.11 46.22 -35.95
C MET A 1 41.38 44.89 -36.27
N LYS A 2 41.85 43.77 -35.71
CA LYS A 2 41.23 42.40 -35.92
C LYS A 2 40.32 42.11 -34.77
N SER A 3 39.01 42.03 -35.05
CA SER A 3 37.98 41.59 -34.11
C SER A 3 38.09 40.09 -33.88
N LYS A 4 38.33 39.66 -32.65
CA LYS A 4 38.30 38.26 -32.22
C LYS A 4 36.89 37.95 -31.77
N HIS A 5 36.17 37.16 -32.56
CA HIS A 5 34.91 36.56 -32.12
C HIS A 5 35.19 35.44 -31.11
N LEU A 6 34.74 35.65 -29.88
CA LEU A 6 34.78 34.69 -28.80
C LEU A 6 33.58 33.76 -28.97
N LEU A 7 33.82 32.53 -29.43
CA LEU A 7 32.80 31.45 -29.46
C LEU A 7 32.69 30.91 -28.06
N ILE A 8 31.56 31.18 -27.41
CA ILE A 8 31.15 30.54 -26.15
C ILE A 8 30.50 29.22 -26.53
N PRO A 9 31.02 28.07 -26.08
CA PRO A 9 30.35 26.80 -26.30
C PRO A 9 29.10 26.73 -25.38
N PHE A 10 27.95 26.69 -26.01
CA PHE A 10 26.69 26.35 -25.32
C PHE A 10 26.77 24.89 -24.87
N PHE A 11 27.10 24.65 -23.61
CA PHE A 11 26.92 23.37 -22.98
C PHE A 11 25.43 23.19 -22.79
N ALA A 12 24.77 22.43 -23.66
CA ALA A 12 23.44 21.92 -23.47
C ALA A 12 23.52 20.93 -22.32
N LEU A 13 23.15 21.38 -21.13
CA LEU A 13 22.80 20.49 -20.01
C LEU A 13 21.55 19.71 -20.40
N THR A 14 21.73 18.56 -21.02
CA THR A 14 20.71 17.56 -21.10
C THR A 14 20.48 17.02 -19.67
N LEU A 15 19.54 17.62 -18.99
CA LEU A 15 18.97 17.04 -17.78
C LEU A 15 18.33 15.70 -18.19
N SER A 16 19.11 14.63 -18.06
CA SER A 16 18.59 13.28 -18.16
C SER A 16 17.65 13.03 -16.99
N SER A 17 16.35 13.24 -17.24
CA SER A 17 15.25 12.90 -16.32
C SER A 17 15.06 11.38 -16.16
N CYS A 18 16.10 10.58 -16.35
CA CYS A 18 16.03 9.12 -16.41
C CYS A 18 16.12 8.43 -15.04
N GLY A 19 16.21 9.17 -13.92
CA GLY A 19 16.47 8.55 -12.60
C GLY A 19 15.28 8.46 -11.64
N MET A 20 14.19 9.19 -11.86
CA MET A 20 13.15 9.29 -10.84
C MET A 20 12.06 8.20 -10.88
N LYS A 21 11.82 7.59 -12.04
CA LYS A 21 10.74 6.57 -12.15
C LYS A 21 10.99 5.26 -11.38
N ASN A 22 12.23 4.95 -11.04
CA ASN A 22 12.57 3.68 -10.38
C ASN A 22 12.38 3.67 -8.85
N ASN A 23 12.05 4.82 -8.25
CA ASN A 23 11.91 4.97 -6.80
C ASN A 23 10.48 5.31 -6.33
N LEU A 24 9.50 5.27 -7.23
CA LEU A 24 8.12 5.54 -6.83
C LEU A 24 7.61 4.45 -5.89
N PRO A 25 6.84 4.81 -4.86
CA PRO A 25 6.16 3.86 -4.00
C PRO A 25 5.30 2.88 -4.79
N PHE A 26 5.27 1.63 -4.33
CA PHE A 26 4.41 0.61 -4.90
C PHE A 26 3.15 0.44 -4.07
N VAL A 27 2.00 0.56 -4.72
CA VAL A 27 0.71 0.32 -4.12
C VAL A 27 0.18 -1.01 -4.61
N TYR A 28 -0.22 -1.87 -3.69
CA TYR A 28 -0.77 -3.19 -4.01
C TYR A 28 -2.24 -3.09 -4.42
N LYS A 29 -2.72 -4.10 -5.12
CA LYS A 29 -4.14 -4.29 -5.37
C LYS A 29 -4.82 -4.79 -4.10
N ASN A 30 -6.04 -4.36 -3.88
CA ASN A 30 -6.85 -4.83 -2.77
C ASN A 30 -7.37 -6.25 -3.06
N GLY A 31 -6.76 -7.23 -2.40
CA GLY A 31 -7.17 -8.62 -2.49
C GLY A 31 -8.51 -8.90 -1.81
N ASP A 32 -8.87 -8.10 -0.79
CA ASP A 32 -10.12 -8.32 -0.05
C ASP A 32 -11.37 -8.12 -0.92
N LEU A 33 -11.22 -7.47 -2.09
CA LEU A 33 -12.30 -7.34 -3.07
C LEU A 33 -12.76 -8.68 -3.66
N PHE A 34 -11.99 -9.77 -3.54
CA PHE A 34 -12.41 -11.10 -3.99
C PHE A 34 -13.58 -11.67 -3.17
N ALA A 35 -13.75 -11.23 -1.92
CA ALA A 35 -14.89 -11.64 -1.10
C ALA A 35 -16.19 -10.93 -1.44
N LEU A 36 -16.15 -9.85 -2.21
CA LEU A 36 -17.30 -8.99 -2.44
C LEU A 36 -18.15 -9.49 -3.61
N ASN A 37 -19.46 -9.55 -3.42
CA ASN A 37 -20.41 -9.80 -4.49
C ASN A 37 -20.65 -8.52 -5.31
N GLU A 38 -20.61 -7.37 -4.66
CA GLU A 38 -20.78 -6.06 -5.26
C GLU A 38 -19.80 -5.07 -4.62
N LEU A 39 -19.15 -4.26 -5.45
CA LEU A 39 -18.26 -3.21 -5.00
C LEU A 39 -19.03 -1.91 -4.80
N THR A 40 -19.10 -1.47 -3.55
CA THR A 40 -19.68 -0.18 -3.15
C THR A 40 -18.59 0.74 -2.60
N TYR A 41 -18.92 2.01 -2.41
CA TYR A 41 -17.97 2.94 -1.77
C TYR A 41 -17.61 2.47 -0.36
N GLU A 42 -18.57 2.00 0.40
CA GLU A 42 -18.40 1.61 1.81
C GLU A 42 -17.42 0.45 1.96
N ASN A 43 -17.43 -0.53 1.04
CA ASN A 43 -16.60 -1.73 1.09
C ASN A 43 -15.37 -1.70 0.17
N SER A 44 -15.08 -0.58 -0.49
CA SER A 44 -13.96 -0.46 -1.43
C SER A 44 -12.62 -0.13 -0.78
N PHE A 45 -12.64 0.26 0.50
CA PHE A 45 -11.46 0.65 1.28
C PHE A 45 -11.18 -0.36 2.38
N VAL A 46 -9.94 -0.37 2.84
CA VAL A 46 -9.55 -1.09 4.06
C VAL A 46 -9.59 -0.10 5.20
N ASP A 47 -10.58 -0.21 6.07
CA ASP A 47 -10.65 0.61 7.28
C ASP A 47 -9.57 0.21 8.27
N ILE A 48 -8.81 1.18 8.74
CA ILE A 48 -7.71 0.94 9.67
C ILE A 48 -7.85 1.80 10.92
N SER A 49 -7.44 1.24 12.06
CA SER A 49 -7.25 1.98 13.29
C SER A 49 -5.97 2.81 13.25
N PHE A 50 -5.84 3.75 14.21
CA PHE A 50 -4.58 4.49 14.35
C PHE A 50 -3.41 3.56 14.65
N GLU A 51 -3.61 2.53 15.45
CA GLU A 51 -2.57 1.55 15.80
C GLU A 51 -2.10 0.78 14.57
N GLN A 52 -3.01 0.38 13.69
CA GLN A 52 -2.66 -0.26 12.42
C GLN A 52 -1.89 0.70 11.51
N PHE A 53 -2.36 1.95 11.38
CA PHE A 53 -1.65 3.00 10.64
C PHE A 53 -0.22 3.18 11.16
N ASP A 54 -0.06 3.34 12.48
CA ASP A 54 1.24 3.51 13.13
C ASP A 54 2.18 2.30 12.87
N ASN A 55 1.64 1.08 12.92
CA ASN A 55 2.39 -0.13 12.60
C ASN A 55 2.83 -0.17 11.14
N TYR A 56 1.97 0.20 10.18
CA TYR A 56 2.35 0.26 8.77
C TYR A 56 3.45 1.28 8.50
N VAL A 57 3.38 2.45 9.14
CA VAL A 57 4.43 3.48 9.03
C VAL A 57 5.74 2.99 9.60
N LYS A 58 5.74 2.47 10.83
CA LYS A 58 6.95 1.97 11.53
C LYS A 58 7.57 0.74 10.87
N SER A 59 6.77 -0.05 10.17
CA SER A 59 7.26 -1.20 9.41
C SER A 59 7.68 -0.87 7.97
N GLU A 60 7.81 0.41 7.65
CA GLU A 60 8.26 0.92 6.34
C GLU A 60 7.40 0.43 5.16
N GLN A 61 6.10 0.25 5.39
CA GLN A 61 5.20 -0.15 4.31
C GLN A 61 4.90 1.00 3.35
N GLU A 62 4.62 0.63 2.11
CA GLU A 62 4.18 1.55 1.06
C GLU A 62 2.68 1.36 0.84
N PHE A 63 1.87 2.39 1.07
CA PHE A 63 0.43 2.31 0.94
C PHE A 63 -0.22 3.66 0.62
N VAL A 64 -1.47 3.62 0.21
CA VAL A 64 -2.30 4.83 0.06
C VAL A 64 -3.09 5.02 1.34
N LEU A 65 -2.94 6.19 1.94
CA LEU A 65 -3.73 6.61 3.10
C LEU A 65 -4.81 7.59 2.63
N TYR A 66 -6.05 7.29 2.93
CA TYR A 66 -7.20 8.19 2.77
C TYR A 66 -7.68 8.67 4.13
N LEU A 67 -7.39 9.93 4.46
CA LEU A 67 -7.93 10.59 5.63
C LEU A 67 -9.32 11.13 5.31
N THR A 68 -10.30 10.75 6.09
CA THR A 68 -11.70 11.15 5.89
C THR A 68 -12.39 11.47 7.22
N SER A 69 -13.58 12.04 7.10
CA SER A 69 -14.48 12.26 8.22
C SER A 69 -15.92 12.17 7.71
N GLN A 70 -16.80 11.55 8.47
CA GLN A 70 -18.21 11.44 8.10
C GLN A 70 -18.92 12.78 8.02
N GLU A 71 -18.51 13.77 8.82
CA GLU A 71 -19.11 15.11 8.88
C GLU A 71 -18.50 16.12 7.88
N CYS A 72 -17.57 15.65 7.05
CA CYS A 72 -16.87 16.51 6.11
C CYS A 72 -17.63 16.63 4.79
N SER A 73 -18.25 17.78 4.53
CA SER A 73 -18.95 18.06 3.28
C SER A 73 -18.08 17.86 2.03
N HIS A 74 -16.78 18.19 2.12
CA HIS A 74 -15.83 18.01 1.03
C HIS A 74 -15.47 16.52 0.83
N CYS A 75 -15.52 15.70 1.86
CA CYS A 75 -15.35 14.25 1.73
C CYS A 75 -16.51 13.66 0.93
N TYR A 76 -17.72 14.14 1.15
CA TYR A 76 -18.88 13.72 0.38
C TYR A 76 -18.73 14.08 -1.11
N GLU A 77 -18.29 15.30 -1.45
CA GLU A 77 -18.04 15.71 -2.83
C GLU A 77 -16.88 14.93 -3.49
N PHE A 78 -15.95 14.43 -2.70
CA PHE A 78 -14.79 13.65 -3.17
C PHE A 78 -15.07 12.16 -3.32
N LYS A 79 -16.13 11.66 -2.68
CA LYS A 79 -16.51 10.24 -2.59
C LYS A 79 -16.48 9.52 -3.94
N ASP A 80 -17.16 10.06 -4.94
CA ASP A 80 -17.28 9.43 -6.26
C ASP A 80 -15.91 9.34 -6.97
N LYS A 81 -15.07 10.37 -6.82
CA LYS A 81 -13.76 10.44 -7.48
C LYS A 81 -12.80 9.39 -6.96
N ILE A 82 -12.72 9.21 -5.64
CA ILE A 82 -11.87 8.19 -5.04
C ILE A 82 -12.43 6.79 -5.29
N PHE A 83 -13.74 6.63 -5.28
CA PHE A 83 -14.39 5.36 -5.59
C PHE A 83 -14.13 4.93 -7.03
N ASP A 84 -14.29 5.82 -8.02
CA ASP A 84 -13.97 5.55 -9.42
C ASP A 84 -12.52 5.11 -9.59
N PHE A 85 -11.59 5.76 -8.88
CA PHE A 85 -10.19 5.37 -8.90
C PHE A 85 -9.98 3.95 -8.35
N VAL A 86 -10.54 3.63 -7.17
CA VAL A 86 -10.41 2.30 -6.57
C VAL A 86 -11.06 1.24 -7.46
N LYS A 87 -12.25 1.52 -8.01
CA LYS A 87 -12.96 0.62 -8.92
C LYS A 87 -12.15 0.29 -10.17
N GLU A 88 -11.52 1.31 -10.77
CA GLU A 88 -10.71 1.12 -11.99
C GLU A 88 -9.37 0.41 -11.69
N LYS A 89 -8.66 0.85 -10.67
CA LYS A 89 -7.28 0.39 -10.40
C LYS A 89 -7.23 -0.80 -9.45
N LYS A 90 -8.31 -1.05 -8.72
CA LYS A 90 -8.36 -2.00 -7.60
C LYS A 90 -7.26 -1.74 -6.56
N ALA A 91 -6.77 -0.49 -6.48
CA ALA A 91 -5.73 -0.11 -5.54
C ALA A 91 -6.18 -0.35 -4.09
N LYS A 92 -5.30 -0.90 -3.27
CA LYS A 92 -5.53 -1.02 -1.82
C LYS A 92 -5.36 0.37 -1.21
N VAL A 93 -6.46 0.98 -0.82
CA VAL A 93 -6.51 2.27 -0.15
C VAL A 93 -6.95 2.04 1.29
N MET A 94 -6.10 2.43 2.22
CA MET A 94 -6.37 2.37 3.65
C MET A 94 -7.10 3.62 4.08
N ARG A 95 -8.29 3.47 4.65
CA ARG A 95 -9.12 4.58 5.11
C ARG A 95 -8.96 4.75 6.62
N LEU A 96 -8.57 5.94 7.02
CA LEU A 96 -8.48 6.33 8.43
C LEU A 96 -9.46 7.47 8.68
N GLU A 97 -10.43 7.20 9.51
CA GLU A 97 -11.41 8.20 9.93
C GLU A 97 -10.89 8.97 11.14
N ILE A 98 -10.90 10.31 11.05
CA ILE A 98 -10.27 11.16 12.07
C ILE A 98 -11.27 11.88 12.99
N PHE A 99 -12.56 11.84 12.68
CA PHE A 99 -13.62 12.44 13.49
C PHE A 99 -14.72 11.44 13.80
N ASP A 100 -15.25 11.51 15.00
CA ASP A 100 -16.36 10.68 15.45
C ASP A 100 -17.69 11.21 14.89
N THR A 101 -18.64 10.28 14.75
CA THR A 101 -20.01 10.52 14.28
C THR A 101 -20.89 11.29 15.29
N SER A 102 -20.37 11.61 16.47
CA SER A 102 -21.15 12.25 17.54
C SER A 102 -21.56 13.71 17.25
N GLY A 103 -21.04 14.31 16.17
CA GLY A 103 -21.35 15.72 15.80
C GLY A 103 -20.79 16.75 16.74
N ASP A 104 -20.11 16.36 17.81
CA ASP A 104 -19.48 17.26 18.76
C ASP A 104 -18.01 17.49 18.39
N VAL A 105 -17.79 18.52 17.56
CA VAL A 105 -16.42 18.95 17.16
C VAL A 105 -15.53 19.35 18.34
N SER A 106 -16.05 19.47 19.53
CA SER A 106 -15.26 19.76 20.74
C SER A 106 -14.54 18.53 21.26
N VAL A 107 -14.97 17.32 20.86
CA VAL A 107 -14.36 16.05 21.23
C VAL A 107 -13.60 15.50 20.02
N TYR A 108 -12.36 15.92 19.85
CA TYR A 108 -11.46 15.25 18.92
C TYR A 108 -11.38 13.77 19.28
N THR A 109 -11.60 12.90 18.29
CA THR A 109 -11.41 11.46 18.51
C THR A 109 -10.02 11.19 19.07
N GLU A 110 -9.87 10.08 19.78
CA GLU A 110 -8.56 9.63 20.25
C GLU A 110 -7.59 9.43 19.06
N THR A 111 -8.09 9.01 17.91
CA THR A 111 -7.34 8.91 16.66
C THR A 111 -6.76 10.27 16.25
N PHE A 112 -7.57 11.33 16.26
CA PHE A 112 -7.10 12.67 15.90
C PHE A 112 -6.04 13.19 16.88
N LYS A 113 -6.23 12.97 18.18
CA LYS A 113 -5.24 13.34 19.21
C LYS A 113 -3.91 12.61 19.02
N LYS A 114 -3.95 11.32 18.70
CA LYS A 114 -2.75 10.52 18.43
C LYS A 114 -2.04 10.99 17.16
N ILE A 115 -2.79 11.33 16.10
CA ILE A 115 -2.24 11.93 14.87
C ILE A 115 -1.54 13.24 15.19
N LEU A 116 -2.17 14.13 15.94
CA LEU A 116 -1.59 15.41 16.36
C LEU A 116 -0.26 15.22 17.09
N ASN A 117 -0.20 14.25 17.99
CA ASN A 117 0.97 14.02 18.81
C ASN A 117 2.13 13.34 18.07
N SER A 118 1.84 12.48 17.12
CA SER A 118 2.84 11.61 16.49
C SER A 118 3.19 12.00 15.05
N TYR A 119 2.25 12.61 14.32
CA TYR A 119 2.37 12.82 12.87
C TYR A 119 1.98 14.23 12.42
N SER A 120 1.96 15.22 13.33
CA SER A 120 1.57 16.59 13.00
C SER A 120 2.38 17.18 11.85
N ASP A 121 3.69 17.00 11.86
CA ASP A 121 4.61 17.57 10.86
C ASP A 121 4.38 16.99 9.46
N LEU A 122 3.81 15.77 9.38
CA LEU A 122 3.59 15.05 8.14
C LEU A 122 2.18 15.26 7.57
N LEU A 123 1.17 15.35 8.45
CA LEU A 123 -0.24 15.39 8.07
C LEU A 123 -0.86 16.79 8.13
N PHE A 124 -0.14 17.77 8.69
CA PHE A 124 -0.65 19.13 8.78
C PHE A 124 -0.29 19.97 7.55
N ILE A 125 -1.25 20.74 7.08
CA ILE A 125 -1.06 21.79 6.09
C ILE A 125 -1.41 23.10 6.76
N ASN A 126 -0.42 23.98 6.90
CA ASN A 126 -0.62 25.28 7.56
C ASN A 126 -1.26 25.17 8.95
N GLY A 127 -0.84 24.15 9.72
CA GLY A 127 -1.33 23.94 11.09
C GLY A 127 -2.70 23.24 11.19
N ASN A 128 -3.27 22.77 10.09
CA ASN A 128 -4.55 22.08 10.08
C ASN A 128 -4.47 20.71 9.42
N VAL A 129 -5.17 19.71 9.98
CA VAL A 129 -5.49 18.47 9.28
C VAL A 129 -6.67 18.75 8.38
N LEU A 130 -6.48 18.55 7.10
CA LEU A 130 -7.55 18.73 6.10
C LEU A 130 -8.13 17.37 5.71
N THR A 131 -9.44 17.32 5.55
CA THR A 131 -10.16 16.18 4.96
C THR A 131 -11.04 16.66 3.81
N PRO A 132 -11.18 15.87 2.75
CA PRO A 132 -10.49 14.61 2.44
C PRO A 132 -9.01 14.85 2.09
N GLN A 133 -8.14 13.93 2.44
CA GLN A 133 -6.74 13.99 2.07
C GLN A 133 -6.24 12.60 1.67
N ILE A 134 -5.46 12.54 0.58
CA ILE A 134 -4.82 11.33 0.11
C ILE A 134 -3.31 11.49 0.22
N TYR A 135 -2.66 10.51 0.84
CA TYR A 135 -1.21 10.41 0.91
C TYR A 135 -0.74 9.10 0.31
N ILE A 136 0.40 9.14 -0.36
CA ILE A 136 1.16 7.94 -0.62
C ILE A 136 2.25 7.88 0.44
N VAL A 137 2.14 6.86 1.29
CA VAL A 137 3.01 6.67 2.44
C VAL A 137 4.12 5.70 2.07
N LYS A 138 5.35 6.01 2.47
CA LYS A 138 6.51 5.14 2.35
C LYS A 138 7.31 5.22 3.65
N GLY A 139 7.03 4.30 4.56
CA GLY A 139 7.57 4.35 5.90
C GLY A 139 7.20 5.67 6.59
N GLU A 140 8.15 6.31 7.25
CA GLU A 140 7.96 7.62 7.87
C GLU A 140 7.95 8.78 6.85
N GLN A 141 8.10 8.49 5.56
CA GLN A 141 8.00 9.49 4.51
C GLN A 141 6.59 9.46 3.93
N PHE A 142 5.87 10.54 4.10
CA PHE A 142 4.64 10.81 3.37
C PHE A 142 5.04 11.47 2.06
N ALA A 143 5.36 10.61 1.08
CA ALA A 143 5.70 11.09 -0.24
C ALA A 143 4.45 11.73 -0.82
N ASP A 144 4.58 12.91 -1.26
CA ASP A 144 3.70 13.77 -2.03
C ASP A 144 2.17 13.58 -1.84
N LYS A 145 1.51 14.70 -1.75
CA LYS A 145 0.06 14.77 -1.65
C LYS A 145 -0.55 14.64 -3.02
N ILE A 146 -1.42 13.69 -3.18
CA ILE A 146 -2.33 13.72 -4.33
C ILE A 146 -3.30 14.86 -4.08
N PRO A 147 -3.53 15.75 -5.05
CA PRO A 147 -4.47 16.84 -4.89
C PRO A 147 -5.84 16.31 -4.47
N ASN A 148 -6.21 16.62 -3.26
CA ASN A 148 -7.46 16.16 -2.64
C ASN A 148 -8.61 17.09 -2.88
N SER A 149 -8.37 18.20 -3.52
CA SER A 149 -9.36 19.26 -3.48
C SER A 149 -10.67 18.84 -4.11
N ARG A 150 -11.76 19.38 -3.60
CA ARG A 150 -13.08 19.37 -4.22
C ARG A 150 -13.07 19.82 -5.69
N TYR A 151 -12.01 20.49 -6.10
CA TYR A 151 -11.81 20.97 -7.47
C TYR A 151 -11.08 19.96 -8.36
N SER A 152 -10.54 18.85 -7.81
CA SER A 152 -9.89 17.83 -8.63
C SER A 152 -10.92 17.02 -9.39
N THR A 153 -10.67 16.81 -10.67
CA THR A 153 -11.42 15.82 -11.46
C THR A 153 -10.84 14.43 -11.22
N SER A 154 -11.59 13.37 -11.54
CA SER A 154 -11.09 11.99 -11.51
C SER A 154 -9.83 11.81 -12.36
N LEU A 155 -9.73 12.51 -13.50
CA LEU A 155 -8.55 12.49 -14.37
C LEU A 155 -7.33 13.14 -13.70
N MET A 156 -7.51 14.28 -13.04
CA MET A 156 -6.40 14.94 -12.30
C MET A 156 -5.89 14.05 -11.17
N PHE A 157 -6.80 13.40 -10.46
CA PHE A 157 -6.44 12.44 -9.43
C PHE A 157 -5.63 11.27 -9.99
N LYS A 158 -6.09 10.65 -11.10
CA LYS A 158 -5.38 9.55 -11.77
C LYS A 158 -3.99 9.96 -12.23
N ASN A 159 -3.85 11.12 -12.86
CA ASN A 159 -2.58 11.61 -13.35
C ASN A 159 -1.60 11.84 -12.20
N ALA A 160 -2.04 12.54 -11.15
CA ALA A 160 -1.22 12.76 -9.97
C ALA A 160 -0.81 11.43 -9.31
N PHE A 161 -1.75 10.47 -9.18
CA PHE A 161 -1.41 9.15 -8.64
C PHE A 161 -0.34 8.44 -9.46
N ASN A 162 -0.48 8.41 -10.79
CA ASN A 162 0.50 7.78 -11.69
C ASN A 162 1.88 8.45 -11.63
N ASP A 163 1.95 9.74 -11.26
CA ASP A 163 3.20 10.47 -11.11
C ASP A 163 3.89 10.14 -9.78
N TYR A 164 3.16 9.73 -8.75
CA TYR A 164 3.67 9.51 -7.40
C TYR A 164 3.72 8.06 -6.96
N ALA A 165 3.00 7.15 -7.61
CA ALA A 165 3.00 5.74 -7.27
C ALA A 165 2.80 4.83 -8.48
N ASN A 166 3.26 3.57 -8.34
CA ASN A 166 2.96 2.50 -9.28
C ASN A 166 2.02 1.48 -8.59
N ILE A 167 1.01 1.00 -9.32
CA ILE A 167 0.23 -0.13 -8.84
C ILE A 167 0.93 -1.42 -9.27
N ALA A 168 1.41 -2.18 -8.30
CA ALA A 168 2.01 -3.48 -8.52
C ALA A 168 0.95 -4.51 -8.92
N ASN A 169 1.33 -5.51 -9.72
CA ASN A 169 0.46 -6.67 -9.98
C ASN A 169 0.55 -7.69 -8.83
N VAL A 170 0.37 -7.20 -7.61
CA VAL A 170 0.44 -7.94 -6.35
C VAL A 170 -0.84 -7.65 -5.59
N TYR A 171 -1.53 -8.71 -5.14
CA TYR A 171 -2.72 -8.59 -4.31
C TYR A 171 -2.33 -8.66 -2.84
N SER A 172 -2.85 -7.76 -2.02
CA SER A 172 -2.69 -7.80 -0.56
C SER A 172 -4.02 -8.08 0.09
N PHE A 173 -4.04 -9.07 0.98
CA PHE A 173 -5.22 -9.60 1.67
C PHE A 173 -5.09 -9.36 3.18
N THR A 174 -6.18 -8.94 3.79
CA THR A 174 -6.37 -8.92 5.25
C THR A 174 -7.47 -9.90 5.67
N SER A 175 -8.36 -10.29 4.73
CA SER A 175 -9.46 -11.22 4.93
C SER A 175 -9.08 -12.62 4.45
N PHE A 176 -9.23 -13.62 5.32
CA PHE A 176 -9.00 -15.01 4.93
C PHE A 176 -10.04 -15.49 3.92
N GLU A 177 -11.30 -15.09 4.06
CA GLU A 177 -12.36 -15.44 3.09
C GLU A 177 -12.01 -14.95 1.68
N ALA A 178 -11.55 -13.72 1.56
CA ALA A 178 -11.14 -13.16 0.27
C ALA A 178 -9.93 -13.87 -0.31
N TYR A 179 -8.96 -14.21 0.53
CA TYR A 179 -7.81 -15.00 0.13
C TYR A 179 -8.20 -16.40 -0.35
N GLN A 180 -9.11 -17.08 0.35
CA GLN A 180 -9.62 -18.39 -0.06
C GLN A 180 -10.30 -18.31 -1.43
N LYS A 181 -11.17 -17.34 -1.67
CA LYS A 181 -11.80 -17.13 -2.99
C LYS A 181 -10.78 -16.82 -4.09
N PHE A 182 -9.71 -16.12 -3.76
CA PHE A 182 -8.60 -15.93 -4.69
C PHE A 182 -7.94 -17.26 -5.04
N THR A 183 -7.65 -18.14 -4.08
CA THR A 183 -7.01 -19.44 -4.33
C THR A 183 -7.89 -20.37 -5.14
N GLU A 184 -9.21 -20.31 -4.99
CA GLU A 184 -10.17 -21.09 -5.78
C GLU A 184 -10.18 -20.71 -7.28
N THR A 185 -9.82 -19.45 -7.58
CA THR A 185 -9.86 -18.90 -8.95
C THR A 185 -8.49 -18.83 -9.62
N ASN A 186 -7.42 -19.13 -8.90
CA ASN A 186 -6.04 -19.06 -9.39
C ASN A 186 -5.31 -20.38 -9.10
N ASN A 187 -4.66 -20.92 -10.10
CA ASN A 187 -3.92 -22.17 -10.00
C ASN A 187 -2.40 -22.03 -10.20
N ASP A 188 -1.94 -20.78 -10.37
CA ASP A 188 -0.54 -20.43 -10.59
C ASP A 188 -0.22 -19.09 -9.92
N TYR A 189 0.28 -19.16 -8.69
CA TYR A 189 0.56 -17.97 -7.86
C TYR A 189 1.60 -18.27 -6.77
N VAL A 190 2.15 -17.21 -6.19
CA VAL A 190 2.97 -17.29 -4.98
C VAL A 190 2.32 -16.43 -3.90
N THR A 191 2.14 -17.01 -2.72
CA THR A 191 1.71 -16.27 -1.52
C THR A 191 2.88 -16.06 -0.58
N PHE A 192 3.00 -14.86 -0.04
CA PHE A 192 3.84 -14.53 1.11
C PHE A 192 2.94 -14.14 2.27
N ALA A 193 2.98 -14.89 3.36
CA ALA A 193 2.19 -14.64 4.56
C ALA A 193 3.09 -14.20 5.71
N PHE A 194 2.80 -13.09 6.34
CA PHE A 194 3.54 -12.60 7.51
C PHE A 194 2.77 -11.50 8.25
N ASP A 195 3.17 -11.29 9.49
CA ASP A 195 2.62 -10.24 10.35
C ASP A 195 3.50 -8.99 10.28
N TYR A 196 2.93 -7.86 9.86
CA TYR A 196 3.64 -6.57 9.83
C TYR A 196 4.03 -6.04 11.21
N ALA A 197 3.34 -6.45 12.27
CA ALA A 197 3.72 -6.11 13.64
C ALA A 197 4.97 -6.88 14.10
N ASN A 198 5.28 -7.99 13.43
CA ASN A 198 6.48 -8.78 13.71
C ASN A 198 7.71 -8.18 13.02
N LYS A 199 8.61 -7.59 13.81
CA LYS A 199 9.82 -6.93 13.31
C LYS A 199 10.74 -7.87 12.52
N GLY A 200 10.85 -9.15 12.91
CA GLY A 200 11.67 -10.14 12.20
C GLY A 200 11.13 -10.42 10.80
N ALA A 201 9.83 -10.67 10.70
CA ALA A 201 9.15 -10.90 9.42
C ALA A 201 9.23 -9.66 8.51
N THR A 202 8.97 -8.47 9.07
CA THR A 202 9.02 -7.21 8.33
C THR A 202 10.41 -6.91 7.79
N ASN A 203 11.48 -7.17 8.55
CA ASN A 203 12.85 -6.99 8.08
C ASN A 203 13.18 -7.90 6.88
N ILE A 204 12.80 -9.17 6.94
CA ILE A 204 13.00 -10.10 5.81
C ILE A 204 12.17 -9.66 4.61
N TYR A 205 10.91 -9.30 4.81
CA TYR A 205 10.05 -8.80 3.74
C TYR A 205 10.68 -7.58 3.04
N ASN A 206 11.05 -6.55 3.78
CA ASN A 206 11.61 -5.32 3.22
C ASN A 206 12.96 -5.55 2.52
N ALA A 207 13.84 -6.37 3.12
CA ALA A 207 15.19 -6.59 2.61
C ALA A 207 15.23 -7.55 1.42
N GLN A 208 14.37 -8.56 1.37
CA GLN A 208 14.50 -9.68 0.43
C GLN A 208 13.31 -9.84 -0.51
N ILE A 209 12.07 -9.77 0.01
CA ILE A 209 10.86 -10.11 -0.74
C ILE A 209 10.37 -8.91 -1.57
N LYS A 210 10.25 -7.73 -0.96
CA LYS A 210 9.60 -6.54 -1.51
C LYS A 210 10.09 -6.16 -2.92
N ASN A 211 11.38 -6.22 -3.18
CA ASN A 211 11.91 -5.85 -4.50
C ASN A 211 11.74 -6.95 -5.54
N LYS A 212 11.74 -8.20 -5.14
CA LYS A 212 11.53 -9.34 -6.05
C LYS A 212 10.10 -9.40 -6.57
N ILE A 213 9.11 -9.24 -5.68
CA ILE A 213 7.69 -9.28 -6.08
C ILE A 213 7.30 -8.15 -7.03
N LYS A 214 7.98 -7.00 -6.98
CA LYS A 214 7.74 -5.88 -7.91
C LYS A 214 8.01 -6.23 -9.38
N THR A 215 8.88 -7.18 -9.61
CA THR A 215 9.28 -7.64 -10.95
C THR A 215 8.82 -9.05 -11.28
N ALA A 216 8.05 -9.66 -10.39
CA ALA A 216 7.52 -10.99 -10.56
C ALA A 216 6.65 -11.09 -11.82
N LYS A 217 6.82 -12.18 -12.57
CA LYS A 217 5.96 -12.50 -13.72
C LYS A 217 4.72 -13.28 -13.31
N LYS A 218 4.84 -14.00 -12.21
CA LYS A 218 3.78 -14.78 -11.60
C LYS A 218 2.84 -13.91 -10.77
N THR A 219 1.60 -14.30 -10.62
CA THR A 219 0.68 -13.64 -9.70
C THR A 219 1.18 -13.80 -8.27
N VAL A 220 1.25 -12.70 -7.54
CA VAL A 220 1.71 -12.68 -6.16
C VAL A 220 0.56 -12.25 -5.24
N ALA A 221 0.40 -12.96 -4.13
CA ALA A 221 -0.46 -12.63 -3.02
C ALA A 221 0.39 -12.30 -1.79
N ILE A 222 0.10 -11.21 -1.12
CA ILE A 222 0.58 -10.92 0.23
C ILE A 222 -0.58 -11.15 1.17
N PHE A 223 -0.44 -12.09 2.10
CA PHE A 223 -1.45 -12.33 3.13
C PHE A 223 -0.97 -11.76 4.47
N GLU A 224 -1.68 -10.75 4.94
CA GLU A 224 -1.36 -10.06 6.18
C GLU A 224 -1.91 -10.86 7.36
N ILE A 225 -1.02 -11.52 8.09
CA ILE A 225 -1.37 -12.29 9.27
C ILE A 225 -1.72 -11.35 10.42
N SER A 226 -2.81 -11.66 11.08
CA SER A 226 -3.29 -11.02 12.30
C SER A 226 -3.80 -12.09 13.27
N GLU A 227 -4.06 -11.71 14.52
CA GLU A 227 -4.66 -12.63 15.50
C GLU A 227 -6.00 -13.21 15.02
N SER A 228 -6.78 -12.45 14.26
CA SER A 228 -8.10 -12.85 13.80
C SER A 228 -8.11 -13.84 12.63
N ASN A 229 -7.04 -13.91 11.82
CA ASN A 229 -7.00 -14.73 10.60
C ASN A 229 -5.91 -15.80 10.60
N LYS A 230 -5.02 -15.77 11.58
CA LYS A 230 -3.87 -16.70 11.68
C LYS A 230 -4.30 -18.15 11.73
N ALA A 231 -5.25 -18.47 12.62
CA ALA A 231 -5.71 -19.84 12.83
C ALA A 231 -6.34 -20.44 11.56
N ASP A 232 -7.10 -19.65 10.83
CA ASP A 232 -7.73 -20.07 9.58
C ASP A 232 -6.67 -20.36 8.51
N PHE A 233 -5.65 -19.50 8.37
CA PHE A 233 -4.55 -19.70 7.44
C PHE A 233 -3.70 -20.93 7.79
N GLU A 234 -3.33 -21.10 9.07
CA GLU A 234 -2.58 -22.26 9.55
C GLU A 234 -3.33 -23.56 9.31
N SER A 235 -4.64 -23.57 9.60
CA SER A 235 -5.51 -24.75 9.37
C SER A 235 -5.66 -25.08 7.89
N PHE A 236 -5.81 -24.08 7.04
CA PHE A 236 -6.03 -24.28 5.60
C PHE A 236 -4.81 -24.92 4.92
N TYR A 237 -3.62 -24.53 5.33
CA TYR A 237 -2.38 -25.05 4.77
C TYR A 237 -1.72 -26.18 5.59
N ASP A 238 -2.29 -26.56 6.73
CA ASP A 238 -1.66 -27.51 7.67
C ASP A 238 -0.23 -27.09 8.00
N VAL A 239 -0.06 -25.90 8.55
CA VAL A 239 1.22 -25.30 8.91
C VAL A 239 1.13 -24.61 10.27
N SER A 240 2.31 -24.35 10.87
CA SER A 240 2.44 -23.45 12.02
C SER A 240 3.33 -22.29 11.64
N LEU A 241 2.78 -21.09 11.69
CA LEU A 241 3.51 -19.85 11.38
C LEU A 241 4.43 -19.48 12.53
N ASN A 242 5.66 -19.19 12.20
CA ASN A 242 6.67 -18.69 13.12
C ASN A 242 6.86 -17.17 12.99
N GLN A 243 7.94 -16.65 13.55
CA GLN A 243 8.28 -15.22 13.50
C GLN A 243 8.80 -14.72 12.14
N TYR A 244 8.91 -15.59 11.14
CA TYR A 244 9.41 -15.25 9.80
C TYR A 244 8.30 -15.34 8.77
N PRO A 245 8.46 -14.71 7.59
CA PRO A 245 7.52 -14.91 6.51
C PRO A 245 7.41 -16.38 6.12
N PHE A 246 6.21 -16.78 5.73
CA PHE A 246 5.93 -18.09 5.16
C PHE A 246 5.51 -17.91 3.71
N ALA A 247 5.93 -18.80 2.83
CA ALA A 247 5.53 -18.74 1.44
C ALA A 247 4.92 -20.04 0.95
N ILE A 248 4.02 -19.91 -0.01
CA ILE A 248 3.39 -21.01 -0.72
C ILE A 248 3.50 -20.71 -2.20
N ASN A 249 4.19 -21.58 -2.92
CA ASN A 249 4.27 -21.53 -4.38
C ASN A 249 3.32 -22.57 -4.95
N VAL A 250 2.33 -22.13 -5.71
CA VAL A 250 1.36 -23.00 -6.39
C VAL A 250 1.66 -22.99 -7.87
N ASN A 251 1.86 -24.18 -8.44
CA ASN A 251 2.05 -24.42 -9.87
C ASN A 251 1.07 -25.47 -10.35
N ASN A 252 0.07 -25.09 -11.13
CA ASN A 252 -0.95 -26.00 -11.63
C ASN A 252 -1.55 -26.88 -10.52
N ASN A 253 -1.95 -26.25 -9.41
CA ASN A 253 -2.50 -26.87 -8.20
C ASN A 253 -1.49 -27.73 -7.38
N ASN A 254 -0.21 -27.74 -7.72
CA ASN A 254 0.80 -28.35 -6.88
C ASN A 254 1.42 -27.30 -5.94
N GLU A 255 1.35 -27.56 -4.64
CA GLU A 255 1.83 -26.65 -3.61
C GLU A 255 3.24 -27.00 -3.16
N THR A 256 4.09 -25.99 -3.07
CA THR A 256 5.39 -26.05 -2.39
C THR A 256 5.41 -25.02 -1.26
N LYS A 257 5.63 -25.48 -0.04
CA LYS A 257 5.65 -24.65 1.16
C LYS A 257 7.08 -24.30 1.54
N TYR A 258 7.30 -23.07 1.97
CA TYR A 258 8.63 -22.59 2.35
C TYR A 258 8.57 -21.67 3.58
N ASN A 259 9.37 -21.99 4.59
CA ASN A 259 9.60 -21.13 5.75
C ASN A 259 10.84 -20.27 5.51
N PHE A 260 10.69 -18.97 5.48
CA PHE A 260 11.82 -18.07 5.44
C PHE A 260 12.66 -18.20 6.71
N THR A 261 13.95 -17.97 6.56
CA THR A 261 14.93 -18.03 7.64
C THR A 261 15.87 -16.83 7.57
N ASN A 262 16.88 -16.77 8.42
CA ASN A 262 17.95 -15.79 8.30
C ASN A 262 18.96 -16.12 7.18
N ASP A 263 18.84 -17.26 6.52
CA ASP A 263 19.71 -17.63 5.40
C ASP A 263 19.24 -16.96 4.11
N ILE A 264 19.92 -15.87 3.76
CA ILE A 264 19.59 -15.06 2.57
C ILE A 264 19.74 -15.88 1.27
N ALA A 265 20.72 -16.79 1.21
CA ALA A 265 20.97 -17.54 -0.01
C ALA A 265 19.83 -18.53 -0.30
N GLN A 266 19.37 -19.26 0.72
CA GLN A 266 18.22 -20.17 0.59
C GLN A 266 16.93 -19.42 0.25
N ASN A 267 16.66 -18.29 0.93
CA ASN A 267 15.50 -17.47 0.66
C ASN A 267 15.53 -16.94 -0.79
N THR A 268 16.68 -16.48 -1.26
CA THR A 268 16.86 -15.97 -2.64
C THR A 268 16.62 -17.08 -3.65
N GLN A 269 17.17 -18.27 -3.44
CA GLN A 269 16.94 -19.41 -4.32
C GLN A 269 15.47 -19.76 -4.45
N PHE A 270 14.75 -19.86 -3.32
CA PHE A 270 13.30 -20.12 -3.36
C PHE A 270 12.55 -19.06 -4.19
N MET A 271 12.87 -17.77 -3.99
CA MET A 271 12.21 -16.68 -4.73
C MET A 271 12.54 -16.72 -6.22
N ASP A 272 13.78 -17.02 -6.60
CA ASP A 272 14.19 -17.10 -8.00
C ASP A 272 13.52 -18.28 -8.74
N ASP A 273 13.26 -19.38 -8.01
CA ASP A 273 12.54 -20.55 -8.54
C ASP A 273 11.01 -20.36 -8.59
N SER A 274 10.47 -19.38 -7.83
CA SER A 274 9.03 -19.24 -7.62
C SER A 274 8.41 -18.03 -8.32
N LEU A 275 9.15 -16.95 -8.59
CA LEU A 275 8.67 -15.68 -9.15
C LEU A 275 9.05 -15.46 -10.60
#